data_984f822641586869e0b0dbffdb469388
#
_entry.id   984f822641586869e0b0dbffdb469388
#
_cell.length_a   1.000
_cell.length_b   1.000
_cell.length_c   1.000
_cell.angle_alpha   90.00
_cell.angle_beta   90.00
_cell.angle_gamma   90.00
#
_symmetry.space_group_name_H-M   'P 1'
#
loop_
_entity.id
_entity.type
_entity.pdbx_description
1 polymer ?
#
loop_
_entity_poly.entity_id
_entity_poly.type
_entity_poly.pdbx_seq_one_letter_code
_entity_poly.pdbx_strand_id
1 'polypeptide(L)'
;FNHESPLRGETFVTRKITRGVSQIALGQMDKLYLGNLDAKRDWGHAKDYVEAMWLILQQEKPEDFVIATGITTTVRDFIRMAFNEVGIEVEFSGEGVNEVAKIKACNNPAYQVEIGKEVVAVDPRYFRPTEVELLIGDPTKAKEKLGWKLKYDLPALVKDMMAADVQLFTK
;
A
#
# COMPACT_ATOMS: atom_id res chain seq x y z
N PHE A 1 -5.52 4.66 -12.78
CA PHE A 1 -4.39 4.09 -12.06
C PHE A 1 -4.86 3.30 -10.84
N ASN A 2 -3.91 2.77 -10.02
CA ASN A 2 -4.28 1.93 -8.88
C ASN A 2 -5.02 2.74 -7.82
N HIS A 3 -6.18 2.25 -7.42
CA HIS A 3 -6.98 2.87 -6.37
C HIS A 3 -7.32 1.83 -5.31
N GLU A 4 -7.04 2.17 -4.10
CA GLU A 4 -6.99 1.26 -2.97
C GLU A 4 -7.96 1.70 -1.88
N SER A 5 -8.36 0.78 -1.03
CA SER A 5 -9.21 1.04 0.13
C SER A 5 -9.24 -0.18 1.05
N PRO A 6 -9.87 -0.08 2.24
CA PRO A 6 -10.18 -1.24 3.08
C PRO A 6 -10.97 -2.36 2.39
N LEU A 7 -11.60 -2.08 1.26
CA LEU A 7 -12.37 -3.05 0.47
C LEU A 7 -11.59 -3.61 -0.73
N ARG A 8 -10.32 -3.25 -0.89
CA ARG A 8 -9.48 -3.80 -1.97
C ARG A 8 -9.41 -5.32 -1.87
N GLY A 9 -9.43 -6.01 -3.00
CA GLY A 9 -9.27 -7.47 -3.03
C GLY A 9 -7.98 -7.91 -2.34
N GLU A 10 -8.05 -8.94 -1.51
CA GLU A 10 -6.97 -9.38 -0.61
C GLU A 10 -5.72 -9.91 -1.32
N THR A 11 -5.81 -10.25 -2.60
CA THR A 11 -4.68 -10.71 -3.42
C THR A 11 -3.84 -9.56 -3.98
N PHE A 12 -4.35 -8.31 -3.95
CA PHE A 12 -3.60 -7.14 -4.38
C PHE A 12 -2.54 -6.75 -3.35
N VAL A 13 -1.39 -6.27 -3.84
CA VAL A 13 -0.18 -6.06 -3.01
C VAL A 13 -0.44 -5.17 -1.79
N THR A 14 -1.14 -4.06 -1.93
CA THR A 14 -1.45 -3.15 -0.81
C THR A 14 -2.27 -3.85 0.26
N ARG A 15 -3.37 -4.53 -0.13
CA ARG A 15 -4.23 -5.24 0.80
C ARG A 15 -3.54 -6.47 1.40
N LYS A 16 -2.72 -7.17 0.60
CA LYS A 16 -1.90 -8.27 1.11
C LYS A 16 -0.94 -7.79 2.20
N ILE A 17 -0.35 -6.60 2.03
CA ILE A 17 0.54 -6.00 3.02
C ILE A 17 -0.24 -5.62 4.29
N THR A 18 -1.33 -4.84 4.18
CA THR A 18 -2.05 -4.36 5.37
C THR A 18 -2.64 -5.50 6.19
N ARG A 19 -3.19 -6.53 5.53
CA ARG A 19 -3.67 -7.76 6.20
C ARG A 19 -2.53 -8.53 6.86
N GLY A 20 -1.42 -8.75 6.14
CA GLY A 20 -0.26 -9.47 6.67
C GLY A 20 0.37 -8.77 7.87
N VAL A 21 0.56 -7.45 7.79
CA VAL A 21 1.09 -6.65 8.90
C VAL A 21 0.17 -6.69 10.12
N SER A 22 -1.15 -6.58 9.92
CA SER A 22 -2.13 -6.69 11.00
C SER A 22 -2.05 -8.05 11.69
N GLN A 23 -1.99 -9.15 10.93
CA GLN A 23 -1.86 -10.50 11.48
C GLN A 23 -0.51 -10.73 12.17
N ILE A 24 0.60 -10.17 11.66
CA ILE A 24 1.92 -10.23 12.32
C ILE A 24 1.88 -9.49 13.65
N ALA A 25 1.33 -8.28 13.69
CA ALA A 25 1.19 -7.51 14.92
C ALA A 25 0.36 -8.24 15.98
N LEU A 26 -0.67 -8.97 15.56
CA LEU A 26 -1.55 -9.77 16.44
C LEU A 26 -1.03 -11.19 16.73
N GLY A 27 0.16 -11.55 16.25
CA GLY A 27 0.76 -12.87 16.46
C GLY A 27 0.09 -14.02 15.70
N GLN A 28 -0.71 -13.71 14.66
CA GLN A 28 -1.47 -14.68 13.87
C GLN A 28 -0.74 -15.11 12.59
N MET A 29 0.32 -14.41 12.21
CA MET A 29 1.17 -14.71 11.05
C MET A 29 2.63 -14.50 11.42
N ASP A 30 3.50 -15.41 11.01
CA ASP A 30 4.94 -15.28 11.27
C ASP A 30 5.65 -14.39 10.28
N LYS A 31 5.34 -14.50 8.98
CA LYS A 31 6.06 -13.84 7.91
C LYS A 31 5.18 -13.59 6.71
N LEU A 32 5.32 -12.41 6.12
CA LEU A 32 4.68 -12.00 4.87
C LEU A 32 5.62 -12.25 3.69
N TYR A 33 5.17 -12.95 2.67
CA TYR A 33 5.92 -13.21 1.45
C TYR A 33 5.40 -12.36 0.30
N LEU A 34 6.31 -11.63 -0.36
CA LEU A 34 6.02 -10.69 -1.45
C LEU A 34 6.96 -10.94 -2.65
N GLY A 35 6.75 -10.20 -3.73
CA GLY A 35 7.64 -10.16 -4.89
C GLY A 35 8.60 -8.98 -4.84
N ASN A 36 8.68 -8.24 -5.96
CA ASN A 36 9.60 -7.12 -6.14
C ASN A 36 9.30 -5.96 -5.20
N LEU A 37 10.19 -5.67 -4.25
CA LEU A 37 10.00 -4.60 -3.27
C LEU A 37 10.38 -3.21 -3.79
N ASP A 38 11.19 -3.13 -4.85
CA ASP A 38 11.60 -1.88 -5.49
C ASP A 38 10.57 -1.32 -6.47
N ALA A 39 9.60 -2.13 -6.89
CA ALA A 39 8.57 -1.71 -7.82
C ALA A 39 7.83 -0.48 -7.29
N LYS A 40 7.75 0.58 -8.13
CA LYS A 40 7.10 1.85 -7.81
C LYS A 40 5.71 1.91 -8.41
N ARG A 41 4.74 2.29 -7.61
CA ARG A 41 3.34 2.39 -8.03
C ARG A 41 2.74 3.71 -7.54
N ASP A 42 1.82 4.22 -8.34
CA ASP A 42 0.96 5.34 -8.00
C ASP A 42 -0.31 4.76 -7.37
N TRP A 43 -0.45 4.91 -6.06
CA TRP A 43 -1.60 4.43 -5.29
C TRP A 43 -2.42 5.59 -4.75
N GLY A 44 -3.69 5.66 -5.13
CA GLY A 44 -4.63 6.63 -4.62
C GLY A 44 -5.76 5.97 -3.83
N HIS A 45 -6.49 6.78 -3.05
CA HIS A 45 -7.65 6.31 -2.30
C HIS A 45 -8.87 6.18 -3.20
N ALA A 46 -9.60 5.06 -3.13
CA ALA A 46 -10.76 4.78 -3.98
C ALA A 46 -11.86 5.87 -3.88
N LYS A 47 -12.01 6.52 -2.74
CA LYS A 47 -12.97 7.64 -2.57
C LYS A 47 -12.70 8.80 -3.53
N ASP A 48 -11.43 9.16 -3.75
CA ASP A 48 -11.04 10.21 -4.70
C ASP A 48 -11.33 9.80 -6.15
N TYR A 49 -11.17 8.51 -6.46
CA TYR A 49 -11.44 7.98 -7.80
C TYR A 49 -12.94 7.92 -8.09
N VAL A 50 -13.77 7.55 -7.12
CA VAL A 50 -15.23 7.60 -7.27
C VAL A 50 -15.72 9.02 -7.50
N GLU A 51 -15.16 10.02 -6.82
CA GLU A 51 -15.45 11.44 -7.08
C GLU A 51 -15.05 11.84 -8.50
N ALA A 52 -13.87 11.41 -8.98
CA ALA A 52 -13.44 11.66 -10.35
C ALA A 52 -14.41 11.04 -11.37
N MET A 53 -14.86 9.80 -11.15
CA MET A 53 -15.84 9.14 -12.01
C MET A 53 -17.15 9.94 -12.09
N TRP A 54 -17.63 10.45 -10.96
CA TRP A 54 -18.82 11.30 -10.93
C TRP A 54 -18.59 12.61 -11.70
N LEU A 55 -17.47 13.29 -11.50
CA LEU A 55 -17.14 14.53 -12.19
C LEU A 55 -17.02 14.33 -13.72
N ILE A 56 -16.46 13.22 -14.17
CA ILE A 56 -16.39 12.88 -15.60
C ILE A 56 -17.79 12.80 -16.20
N LEU A 57 -18.75 12.20 -15.49
CA LEU A 57 -20.13 12.06 -15.96
C LEU A 57 -20.91 13.38 -15.99
N GLN A 58 -20.43 14.43 -15.31
CA GLN A 58 -21.05 15.76 -15.32
C GLN A 58 -20.58 16.63 -16.49
N GLN A 59 -19.64 16.15 -17.32
CA GLN A 59 -19.14 16.93 -18.44
C GLN A 59 -20.12 16.93 -19.60
N GLU A 60 -20.28 18.08 -20.28
CA GLU A 60 -21.13 18.21 -21.46
C GLU A 60 -20.64 17.37 -22.64
N LYS A 61 -19.31 17.19 -22.75
CA LYS A 61 -18.69 16.42 -23.80
C LYS A 61 -17.85 15.28 -23.21
N PRO A 62 -17.98 14.05 -23.73
CA PRO A 62 -17.16 12.94 -23.27
C PRO A 62 -15.70 13.16 -23.67
N GLU A 63 -14.79 12.98 -22.71
CA GLU A 63 -13.34 13.03 -22.91
C GLU A 63 -12.65 11.96 -22.07
N ASP A 64 -11.45 11.56 -22.48
CA ASP A 64 -10.60 10.65 -21.71
C ASP A 64 -9.83 11.41 -20.63
N PHE A 65 -9.81 10.87 -19.43
CA PHE A 65 -9.09 11.41 -18.29
C PHE A 65 -8.20 10.37 -17.63
N VAL A 66 -6.97 10.75 -17.31
CA VAL A 66 -6.09 9.97 -16.43
C VAL A 66 -6.37 10.38 -14.99
N ILE A 67 -6.80 9.41 -14.18
CA ILE A 67 -7.00 9.59 -12.75
C ILE A 67 -5.87 8.87 -12.01
N ALA A 68 -5.02 9.65 -11.35
CA ALA A 68 -3.82 9.21 -10.65
C ALA A 68 -3.44 10.21 -9.58
N THR A 69 -2.53 9.86 -8.68
CA THR A 69 -2.02 10.83 -7.70
C THR A 69 -0.89 11.69 -8.27
N GLY A 70 -0.13 11.16 -9.24
CA GLY A 70 1.10 11.76 -9.74
C GLY A 70 2.31 11.51 -8.83
N ILE A 71 2.16 10.68 -7.81
CA ILE A 71 3.22 10.34 -6.84
C ILE A 71 3.40 8.83 -6.82
N THR A 72 4.64 8.38 -6.85
CA THR A 72 4.96 6.95 -6.76
C THR A 72 5.68 6.62 -5.47
N THR A 73 5.40 5.43 -4.96
CA THR A 73 6.03 4.87 -3.76
C THR A 73 6.45 3.44 -4.02
N THR A 74 7.57 3.01 -3.44
CA THR A 74 8.02 1.62 -3.53
C THR A 74 7.14 0.71 -2.69
N VAL A 75 7.06 -0.57 -3.07
CA VAL A 75 6.40 -1.59 -2.22
C VAL A 75 7.07 -1.63 -0.85
N ARG A 76 8.40 -1.52 -0.79
CA ARG A 76 9.17 -1.46 0.48
C ARG A 76 8.71 -0.33 1.39
N ASP A 77 8.54 0.88 0.85
CA ASP A 77 8.11 2.03 1.67
C ASP A 77 6.66 1.89 2.11
N PHE A 78 5.79 1.32 1.29
CA PHE A 78 4.42 1.00 1.72
C PHE A 78 4.41 0.00 2.89
N ILE A 79 5.30 -1.01 2.89
CA ILE A 79 5.44 -1.95 4.01
C ILE A 79 5.89 -1.20 5.28
N ARG A 80 6.91 -0.31 5.18
CA ARG A 80 7.34 0.50 6.32
C ARG A 80 6.20 1.33 6.90
N MET A 81 5.43 1.99 6.04
CA MET A 81 4.29 2.79 6.47
C MET A 81 3.25 1.92 7.20
N ALA A 82 2.93 0.74 6.66
CA ALA A 82 1.97 -0.17 7.27
C ALA A 82 2.42 -0.65 8.66
N PHE A 83 3.70 -1.04 8.83
CA PHE A 83 4.24 -1.42 10.14
C PHE A 83 4.26 -0.23 11.12
N ASN A 84 4.60 0.97 10.65
CA ASN A 84 4.60 2.17 11.49
C ASN A 84 3.20 2.51 12.04
N GLU A 85 2.12 2.25 11.28
CA GLU A 85 0.75 2.48 11.76
C GLU A 85 0.37 1.62 12.98
N VAL A 86 1.02 0.47 13.15
CA VAL A 86 0.86 -0.38 14.35
C VAL A 86 1.98 -0.17 15.38
N GLY A 87 2.86 0.82 15.17
CA GLY A 87 3.95 1.15 16.09
C GLY A 87 5.12 0.17 16.05
N ILE A 88 5.28 -0.57 14.98
CA ILE A 88 6.40 -1.49 14.72
C ILE A 88 7.34 -0.87 13.69
N GLU A 89 8.62 -0.77 14.03
CA GLU A 89 9.67 -0.37 13.08
C GLU A 89 10.31 -1.61 12.47
N VAL A 90 10.51 -1.61 11.16
CA VAL A 90 11.20 -2.69 10.44
C VAL A 90 12.43 -2.18 9.72
N GLU A 91 13.47 -3.00 9.67
CA GLU A 91 14.70 -2.75 8.93
C GLU A 91 14.87 -3.78 7.82
N PHE A 92 15.12 -3.30 6.61
CA PHE A 92 15.36 -4.13 5.43
C PHE A 92 16.83 -4.41 5.24
N SER A 93 17.16 -5.63 4.83
CA SER A 93 18.51 -6.08 4.50
C SER A 93 18.47 -7.09 3.37
N GLY A 94 19.59 -7.23 2.64
CA GLY A 94 19.67 -8.04 1.44
C GLY A 94 19.17 -7.29 0.19
N GLU A 95 19.15 -7.98 -0.95
CA GLU A 95 18.75 -7.42 -2.24
C GLU A 95 17.99 -8.45 -3.05
N GLY A 96 17.04 -7.99 -3.89
CA GLY A 96 16.27 -8.81 -4.81
C GLY A 96 15.54 -9.95 -4.10
N VAL A 97 15.78 -11.18 -4.52
CA VAL A 97 15.12 -12.37 -3.93
C VAL A 97 15.62 -12.73 -2.52
N ASN A 98 16.76 -12.15 -2.10
CA ASN A 98 17.32 -12.37 -0.77
C ASN A 98 16.99 -11.24 0.21
N GLU A 99 16.13 -10.31 -0.20
CA GLU A 99 15.73 -9.20 0.66
C GLU A 99 14.74 -9.66 1.71
N VAL A 100 14.99 -9.24 2.95
CA VAL A 100 14.15 -9.52 4.12
C VAL A 100 13.93 -8.26 4.95
N ALA A 101 12.86 -8.23 5.73
CA ALA A 101 12.67 -7.23 6.77
C ALA A 101 12.57 -7.88 8.14
N LYS A 102 13.28 -7.29 9.12
CA LYS A 102 13.27 -7.70 10.52
C LYS A 102 12.68 -6.61 11.40
N ILE A 103 12.05 -7.01 12.48
CA ILE A 103 11.56 -6.07 13.49
C ILE A 103 12.75 -5.42 14.19
N LYS A 104 12.83 -4.10 14.10
CA LYS A 104 13.86 -3.28 14.72
C LYS A 104 13.44 -2.79 16.11
N ALA A 105 12.18 -2.35 16.23
CA ALA A 105 11.60 -1.84 17.47
C ALA A 105 10.08 -2.01 17.45
N CYS A 106 9.48 -2.03 18.64
CA CYS A 106 8.03 -1.94 18.82
C CYS A 106 7.72 -0.93 19.92
N ASN A 107 7.03 0.15 19.56
CA ASN A 107 6.67 1.25 20.44
C ASN A 107 5.21 1.15 20.93
N ASN A 108 4.47 0.12 20.49
CA ASN A 108 3.09 -0.09 20.89
C ASN A 108 2.98 -1.29 21.84
N PRO A 109 2.67 -1.06 23.13
CA PRO A 109 2.61 -2.13 24.13
C PRO A 109 1.46 -3.13 23.91
N ALA A 110 0.51 -2.82 23.04
CA ALA A 110 -0.57 -3.74 22.68
C ALA A 110 -0.09 -4.95 21.86
N TYR A 111 1.07 -4.85 21.21
CA TYR A 111 1.62 -5.90 20.38
C TYR A 111 2.88 -6.50 21.00
N GLN A 112 2.88 -7.83 21.17
CA GLN A 112 4.04 -8.58 21.66
C GLN A 112 4.76 -9.20 20.46
N VAL A 113 5.78 -8.50 19.95
CA VAL A 113 6.58 -8.95 18.83
C VAL A 113 8.05 -9.12 19.25
N GLU A 114 8.70 -10.10 18.67
CA GLU A 114 10.11 -10.39 18.96
C GLU A 114 11.02 -9.49 18.11
N ILE A 115 11.88 -8.70 18.78
CA ILE A 115 12.89 -7.87 18.10
C ILE A 115 13.90 -8.76 17.38
N GLY A 116 14.24 -8.42 16.14
CA GLY A 116 15.12 -9.21 15.28
C GLY A 116 14.41 -10.31 14.50
N LYS A 117 13.14 -10.61 14.80
CA LYS A 117 12.34 -11.57 14.04
C LYS A 117 12.17 -11.09 12.60
N GLU A 118 12.40 -11.99 11.66
CA GLU A 118 12.18 -11.77 10.23
C GLU A 118 10.70 -11.89 9.90
N VAL A 119 10.09 -10.78 9.45
CA VAL A 119 8.64 -10.67 9.24
C VAL A 119 8.23 -10.44 7.79
N VAL A 120 9.18 -10.08 6.91
CA VAL A 120 8.95 -9.97 5.46
C VAL A 120 10.07 -10.67 4.75
N ALA A 121 9.75 -11.38 3.68
CA ALA A 121 10.73 -11.96 2.77
C ALA A 121 10.22 -11.92 1.32
N VAL A 122 11.15 -11.92 0.37
CA VAL A 122 10.83 -12.09 -1.04
C VAL A 122 10.70 -13.58 -1.34
N ASP A 123 9.58 -13.96 -1.95
CA ASP A 123 9.38 -15.32 -2.46
C ASP A 123 9.69 -15.34 -3.96
N PRO A 124 10.63 -16.18 -4.44
CA PRO A 124 10.97 -16.28 -5.86
C PRO A 124 9.76 -16.59 -6.76
N ARG A 125 8.71 -17.23 -6.23
CA ARG A 125 7.46 -17.51 -6.99
C ARG A 125 6.66 -16.24 -7.30
N TYR A 126 6.82 -15.19 -6.50
CA TYR A 126 6.18 -13.88 -6.70
C TYR A 126 7.11 -12.87 -7.33
N PHE A 127 8.40 -13.14 -7.36
CA PHE A 127 9.39 -12.26 -7.99
C PHE A 127 9.30 -12.34 -9.50
N ARG A 128 9.18 -11.19 -10.16
CA ARG A 128 9.10 -11.07 -11.62
C ARG A 128 10.37 -10.42 -12.15
N PRO A 129 11.21 -11.15 -12.92
CA PRO A 129 12.42 -10.57 -13.49
C PRO A 129 12.18 -9.39 -14.44
N THR A 130 11.00 -9.37 -15.10
CA THR A 130 10.58 -8.33 -16.03
C THR A 130 9.42 -7.50 -15.45
N GLU A 131 9.51 -7.13 -14.18
CA GLU A 131 8.50 -6.29 -13.53
C GLU A 131 8.49 -4.89 -14.15
N VAL A 132 7.30 -4.28 -14.24
CA VAL A 132 7.18 -2.87 -14.56
C VAL A 132 7.68 -2.06 -13.35
N GLU A 133 8.87 -1.49 -13.50
CA GLU A 133 9.55 -0.80 -12.39
C GLU A 133 8.79 0.44 -11.93
N LEU A 134 8.21 1.19 -12.87
CA LEU A 134 7.53 2.45 -12.60
C LEU A 134 6.16 2.50 -13.28
N LEU A 135 5.11 2.70 -12.51
CA LEU A 135 3.78 3.09 -12.99
C LEU A 135 3.38 4.39 -12.31
N ILE A 136 3.35 5.47 -13.10
CA ILE A 136 2.95 6.82 -12.69
C ILE A 136 1.92 7.36 -13.67
N GLY A 137 0.89 8.05 -13.18
CA GLY A 137 -0.08 8.77 -14.01
C GLY A 137 0.10 10.27 -13.92
N ASP A 138 -0.20 10.98 -15.01
CA ASP A 138 -0.30 12.44 -15.03
C ASP A 138 -1.78 12.85 -14.92
N PRO A 139 -2.24 13.36 -13.75
CA PRO A 139 -3.61 13.77 -13.54
C PRO A 139 -3.88 15.23 -13.93
N THR A 140 -2.97 15.93 -14.59
CA THR A 140 -3.05 17.38 -14.85
C THR A 140 -4.36 17.75 -15.53
N LYS A 141 -4.73 17.05 -16.61
CA LYS A 141 -5.99 17.29 -17.32
C LYS A 141 -7.22 17.13 -16.43
N ALA A 142 -7.23 16.12 -15.56
CA ALA A 142 -8.34 15.90 -14.62
C ALA A 142 -8.44 17.03 -13.57
N LYS A 143 -7.30 17.49 -13.06
CA LYS A 143 -7.25 18.60 -12.11
C LYS A 143 -7.74 19.91 -12.74
N GLU A 144 -7.29 20.23 -13.96
CA GLU A 144 -7.62 21.48 -14.63
C GLU A 144 -9.05 21.52 -15.18
N LYS A 145 -9.50 20.46 -15.86
CA LYS A 145 -10.81 20.44 -16.50
C LYS A 145 -11.96 20.06 -15.57
N LEU A 146 -11.75 19.06 -14.68
CA LEU A 146 -12.79 18.58 -13.79
C LEU A 146 -12.79 19.31 -12.43
N GLY A 147 -11.73 20.10 -12.13
CA GLY A 147 -11.51 20.64 -10.79
C GLY A 147 -11.27 19.56 -9.73
N TRP A 148 -10.92 18.35 -10.18
CA TRP A 148 -10.69 17.22 -9.28
C TRP A 148 -9.47 17.45 -8.39
N LYS A 149 -9.59 17.06 -7.11
CA LYS A 149 -8.54 17.23 -6.10
C LYS A 149 -8.39 15.95 -5.30
N LEU A 150 -7.15 15.57 -5.01
CA LEU A 150 -6.85 14.54 -4.03
C LEU A 150 -7.22 15.04 -2.63
N LYS A 151 -8.02 14.27 -1.91
CA LYS A 151 -8.40 14.51 -0.51
C LYS A 151 -7.66 13.60 0.45
N TYR A 152 -7.16 12.48 -0.06
CA TYR A 152 -6.45 11.47 0.71
C TYR A 152 -5.05 11.29 0.13
N ASP A 153 -4.02 11.58 0.93
CA ASP A 153 -2.65 11.23 0.61
C ASP A 153 -2.37 9.74 0.92
N LEU A 154 -1.19 9.27 0.57
CA LEU A 154 -0.80 7.88 0.80
C LEU A 154 -0.76 7.51 2.30
N PRO A 155 -0.24 8.34 3.23
CA PRO A 155 -0.36 8.09 4.66
C PRO A 155 -1.80 7.89 5.13
N ALA A 156 -2.74 8.73 4.70
CA ALA A 156 -4.15 8.61 5.07
C ALA A 156 -4.76 7.30 4.52
N LEU A 157 -4.41 6.90 3.30
CA LEU A 157 -4.82 5.63 2.71
C LEU A 157 -4.30 4.44 3.53
N VAL A 158 -2.99 4.42 3.84
CA VAL A 158 -2.38 3.33 4.64
C VAL A 158 -3.04 3.22 6.00
N LYS A 159 -3.24 4.36 6.67
CA LYS A 159 -3.92 4.42 7.98
C LYS A 159 -5.33 3.86 7.93
N ASP A 160 -6.15 4.23 6.92
CA ASP A 160 -7.52 3.74 6.76
C ASP A 160 -7.54 2.22 6.54
N MET A 161 -6.65 1.71 5.67
CA MET A 161 -6.54 0.28 5.40
C MET A 161 -6.04 -0.51 6.63
N MET A 162 -5.01 -0.01 7.32
CA MET A 162 -4.48 -0.66 8.53
C MET A 162 -5.50 -0.71 9.66
N ALA A 163 -6.21 0.39 9.92
CA ALA A 163 -7.25 0.43 10.96
C ALA A 163 -8.34 -0.61 10.71
N ALA A 164 -8.79 -0.73 9.45
CA ALA A 164 -9.80 -1.70 9.05
C ALA A 164 -9.31 -3.16 9.20
N ASP A 165 -8.06 -3.44 8.79
CA ASP A 165 -7.51 -4.79 8.86
C ASP A 165 -7.16 -5.21 10.29
N VAL A 166 -6.62 -4.33 11.14
CA VAL A 166 -6.44 -4.61 12.56
C VAL A 166 -7.79 -4.94 13.22
N GLN A 167 -8.83 -4.14 12.95
CA GLN A 167 -10.17 -4.42 13.46
C GLN A 167 -10.73 -5.76 12.97
N LEU A 168 -10.46 -6.12 11.70
CA LEU A 168 -10.92 -7.38 11.10
C LEU A 168 -10.34 -8.59 11.83
N PHE A 169 -9.05 -8.55 12.21
CA PHE A 169 -8.33 -9.66 12.83
C PHE A 169 -8.33 -9.64 14.37
N THR A 170 -8.82 -8.59 15.00
CA THR A 170 -8.96 -8.51 16.45
C THR A 170 -10.24 -9.20 16.97
N LYS A 171 -11.18 -9.57 16.09
CA LYS A 171 -12.47 -10.18 16.44
C LYS A 171 -12.38 -11.66 16.75
#